data_2e7a4dbe95dc204e7f439aa1bca63cd8
#
_entry.id   2e7a4dbe95dc204e7f439aa1bca63cd8
#
_cell.length_a   1.000
_cell.length_b   1.000
_cell.length_c   1.000
_cell.angle_alpha   90.00
_cell.angle_beta   90.00
_cell.angle_gamma   90.00
#
_symmetry.space_group_name_H-M   'P 1'
#
loop_
_entity.id
_entity.type
_entity.pdbx_description
1 polymer ?
#
loop_
_entity_poly.entity_id
_entity_poly.type
_entity_poly.pdbx_seq_one_letter_code
_entity_poly.pdbx_strand_id
1 'polypeptide(L)'
;MTERLQKILSARGMASRRKAEELIRAGQVSVNGVTATLGDCADPETDDIRVAGQPLAVREKNVYILLNKPRGYVTTLSDEKGRPDVAGLVADCGERVYPVGRLDMDSEGLLLLTNDGAFANALMHPKHEVEKTYDVWVTGYMPGGERRLAKPITLDGYTIRPPKVKLLKAEGQSAKFRVTIHEGRNRQVRRMCDAAGMHCTRLRRIQEGSLRLGDLPLGKWRYLTEAEVAGLVQTPGTSGTI
;
A
#
# COMPACT_ATOMS: atom_id res chain seq x y z
N MET A 1 2.39 -7.14 -26.06
CA MET A 1 2.14 -8.22 -25.06
C MET A 1 0.70 -8.14 -24.58
N THR A 2 -0.06 -9.23 -24.68
CA THR A 2 -1.49 -9.25 -24.35
C THR A 2 -1.74 -9.21 -22.85
N GLU A 3 -2.68 -8.36 -22.44
CA GLU A 3 -3.09 -8.17 -21.05
C GLU A 3 -4.63 -8.19 -20.94
N ARG A 4 -5.16 -8.45 -19.73
CA ARG A 4 -6.60 -8.36 -19.46
C ARG A 4 -7.12 -6.95 -19.70
N LEU A 5 -8.23 -6.78 -20.42
CA LEU A 5 -8.81 -5.47 -20.77
C LEU A 5 -9.03 -4.57 -19.54
N GLN A 6 -9.60 -5.08 -18.42
CA GLN A 6 -9.77 -4.28 -17.21
C GLN A 6 -8.45 -3.79 -16.61
N LYS A 7 -7.33 -4.51 -16.84
CA LYS A 7 -6.00 -4.07 -16.42
C LYS A 7 -5.52 -2.92 -17.31
N ILE A 8 -5.68 -3.05 -18.63
CA ILE A 8 -5.32 -2.02 -19.61
C ILE A 8 -6.09 -0.72 -19.34
N LEU A 9 -7.42 -0.79 -19.22
CA LEU A 9 -8.27 0.38 -18.97
C LEU A 9 -7.91 1.08 -17.65
N SER A 10 -7.56 0.29 -16.61
CA SER A 10 -7.13 0.84 -15.34
C SER A 10 -5.75 1.48 -15.40
N ALA A 11 -4.81 0.89 -16.15
CA ALA A 11 -3.45 1.43 -16.34
C ALA A 11 -3.43 2.71 -17.20
N ARG A 12 -4.47 2.93 -18.01
CA ARG A 12 -4.68 4.15 -18.81
C ARG A 12 -5.53 5.19 -18.08
N GLY A 13 -5.77 5.06 -16.77
CA GLY A 13 -6.53 6.04 -15.97
C GLY A 13 -8.03 6.10 -16.24
N MET A 14 -8.56 5.36 -17.22
CA MET A 14 -9.95 5.47 -17.67
C MET A 14 -10.97 5.00 -16.63
N ALA A 15 -10.65 3.97 -15.84
CA ALA A 15 -11.56 3.41 -14.84
C ALA A 15 -10.79 2.65 -13.74
N SER A 16 -11.43 2.34 -12.60
CA SER A 16 -10.91 1.28 -11.73
C SER A 16 -11.10 -0.08 -12.40
N ARG A 17 -10.34 -1.11 -11.99
CA ARG A 17 -10.50 -2.47 -12.56
C ARG A 17 -11.95 -2.97 -12.49
N ARG A 18 -12.64 -2.76 -11.35
CA ARG A 18 -14.07 -3.11 -11.18
C ARG A 18 -14.97 -2.31 -12.11
N LYS A 19 -14.75 -1.00 -12.20
CA LYS A 19 -15.53 -0.16 -13.12
C LYS A 19 -15.28 -0.52 -14.59
N ALA A 20 -14.04 -0.88 -14.94
CA ALA A 20 -13.71 -1.40 -16.26
C ALA A 20 -14.47 -2.72 -16.59
N GLU A 21 -14.58 -3.63 -15.61
CA GLU A 21 -15.40 -4.84 -15.77
C GLU A 21 -16.88 -4.53 -15.96
N GLU A 22 -17.42 -3.49 -15.29
CA GLU A 22 -18.80 -3.02 -15.51
C GLU A 22 -18.97 -2.47 -16.93
N LEU A 23 -18.02 -1.67 -17.42
CA LEU A 23 -18.05 -1.15 -18.81
C LEU A 23 -17.99 -2.27 -19.85
N ILE A 24 -17.16 -3.30 -19.60
CA ILE A 24 -17.08 -4.48 -20.48
C ILE A 24 -18.42 -5.24 -20.47
N ARG A 25 -19.01 -5.51 -19.29
CA ARG A 25 -20.34 -6.17 -19.20
C ARG A 25 -21.45 -5.38 -19.88
N ALA A 26 -21.37 -4.05 -19.85
CA ALA A 26 -22.32 -3.17 -20.49
C ALA A 26 -22.12 -3.06 -22.03
N GLY A 27 -21.17 -3.81 -22.61
CA GLY A 27 -20.86 -3.77 -24.04
C GLY A 27 -20.24 -2.45 -24.52
N GLN A 28 -19.71 -1.64 -23.60
CA GLN A 28 -19.13 -0.33 -23.91
C GLN A 28 -17.66 -0.38 -24.32
N VAL A 29 -17.06 -1.55 -24.30
CA VAL A 29 -15.65 -1.76 -24.69
C VAL A 29 -15.57 -2.60 -25.96
N SER A 30 -14.77 -2.18 -26.91
CA SER A 30 -14.48 -2.96 -28.12
C SER A 30 -12.97 -3.07 -28.37
N VAL A 31 -12.59 -4.15 -29.03
CA VAL A 31 -11.22 -4.43 -29.49
C VAL A 31 -11.29 -4.75 -30.98
N ASN A 32 -10.57 -4.01 -31.79
CA ASN A 32 -10.56 -4.18 -33.25
C ASN A 32 -11.97 -4.20 -33.88
N GLY A 33 -12.88 -3.36 -33.36
CA GLY A 33 -14.26 -3.25 -33.82
C GLY A 33 -15.22 -4.32 -33.27
N VAL A 34 -14.74 -5.31 -32.50
CA VAL A 34 -15.58 -6.37 -31.88
C VAL A 34 -15.86 -6.00 -30.43
N THR A 35 -17.14 -6.10 -30.02
CA THR A 35 -17.52 -5.87 -28.61
C THR A 35 -16.85 -6.91 -27.69
N ALA A 36 -16.15 -6.41 -26.68
CA ALA A 36 -15.40 -7.24 -25.75
C ALA A 36 -16.29 -7.86 -24.65
N THR A 37 -15.87 -9.00 -24.15
CA THR A 37 -16.47 -9.74 -23.03
C THR A 37 -15.53 -9.86 -21.84
N LEU A 38 -16.08 -10.22 -20.67
CA LEU A 38 -15.25 -10.44 -19.48
C LEU A 38 -14.25 -11.57 -19.70
N GLY A 39 -13.00 -11.27 -19.42
CA GLY A 39 -11.93 -12.23 -19.59
C GLY A 39 -11.10 -12.02 -20.86
N ASP A 40 -11.57 -11.16 -21.77
CA ASP A 40 -10.81 -10.83 -22.98
C ASP A 40 -9.50 -10.12 -22.64
N CYS A 41 -8.52 -10.35 -23.51
CA CYS A 41 -7.19 -9.75 -23.48
C CYS A 41 -6.95 -9.00 -24.78
N ALA A 42 -6.11 -7.97 -24.72
CA ALA A 42 -5.65 -7.23 -25.88
C ALA A 42 -4.21 -6.77 -25.69
N ASP A 43 -3.56 -6.41 -26.77
CA ASP A 43 -2.26 -5.72 -26.73
C ASP A 43 -2.49 -4.21 -26.88
N PRO A 44 -2.23 -3.41 -25.82
CA PRO A 44 -2.51 -1.97 -25.85
C PRO A 44 -1.63 -1.17 -26.82
N GLU A 45 -0.60 -1.80 -27.41
CA GLU A 45 0.30 -1.16 -28.39
C GLU A 45 -0.10 -1.44 -29.84
N THR A 46 -0.86 -2.52 -30.09
CA THR A 46 -1.22 -2.95 -31.45
C THR A 46 -2.70 -3.03 -31.72
N ASP A 47 -3.54 -3.24 -30.70
CA ASP A 47 -4.99 -3.38 -30.85
C ASP A 47 -5.70 -2.04 -30.73
N ASP A 48 -6.72 -1.81 -31.58
CA ASP A 48 -7.65 -0.66 -31.47
C ASP A 48 -8.66 -0.92 -30.35
N ILE A 49 -8.34 -0.44 -29.16
CA ILE A 49 -9.20 -0.57 -27.99
C ILE A 49 -10.01 0.72 -27.83
N ARG A 50 -11.34 0.58 -27.73
CA ARG A 50 -12.25 1.72 -27.55
C ARG A 50 -13.17 1.53 -26.36
N VAL A 51 -13.50 2.64 -25.70
CA VAL A 51 -14.48 2.70 -24.60
C VAL A 51 -15.54 3.71 -24.98
N ALA A 52 -16.80 3.28 -25.04
CA ALA A 52 -17.93 4.10 -25.54
C ALA A 52 -17.62 4.78 -26.89
N GLY A 53 -16.95 4.05 -27.81
CA GLY A 53 -16.55 4.54 -29.14
C GLY A 53 -15.27 5.42 -29.14
N GLN A 54 -14.80 5.88 -27.99
CA GLN A 54 -13.58 6.69 -27.89
C GLN A 54 -12.33 5.80 -27.82
N PRO A 55 -11.24 6.16 -28.51
CA PRO A 55 -10.01 5.39 -28.46
C PRO A 55 -9.42 5.39 -27.05
N LEU A 56 -8.62 4.36 -26.75
CA LEU A 56 -7.89 4.24 -25.49
C LEU A 56 -7.01 5.48 -25.28
N ALA A 57 -7.10 6.08 -24.10
CA ALA A 57 -6.25 7.22 -23.74
C ALA A 57 -4.76 6.88 -23.83
N VAL A 58 -3.94 7.86 -24.18
CA VAL A 58 -2.50 7.73 -24.17
C VAL A 58 -2.04 7.33 -22.76
N ARG A 59 -1.01 6.49 -22.65
CA ARG A 59 -0.47 6.09 -21.35
C ARG A 59 0.03 7.31 -20.60
N GLU A 60 -0.52 7.51 -19.41
CA GLU A 60 -0.08 8.54 -18.49
C GLU A 60 1.33 8.23 -17.97
N LYS A 61 2.07 9.27 -17.59
CA LYS A 61 3.37 9.11 -16.94
C LYS A 61 3.17 8.40 -15.59
N ASN A 62 4.01 7.41 -15.30
CA ASN A 62 3.98 6.76 -14.00
C ASN A 62 4.32 7.76 -12.89
N VAL A 63 3.50 7.76 -11.85
CA VAL A 63 3.61 8.65 -10.69
C VAL A 63 3.76 7.82 -9.42
N TYR A 64 4.70 8.22 -8.57
CA TYR A 64 5.01 7.55 -7.32
C TYR A 64 5.05 8.59 -6.21
N ILE A 65 4.19 8.45 -5.22
CA ILE A 65 3.98 9.41 -4.14
C ILE A 65 4.26 8.76 -2.79
N LEU A 66 5.01 9.49 -1.95
CA LEU A 66 5.12 9.26 -0.53
C LEU A 66 4.20 10.25 0.19
N LEU A 67 3.19 9.75 0.87
CA LEU A 67 2.31 10.52 1.75
C LEU A 67 2.64 10.21 3.21
N ASN A 68 2.77 11.25 4.05
CA ASN A 68 2.73 11.09 5.51
C ASN A 68 1.26 11.15 5.95
N LYS A 69 0.57 9.99 5.89
CA LYS A 69 -0.85 9.88 6.19
C LYS A 69 -1.15 10.28 7.63
N PRO A 70 -2.06 11.22 7.90
CA PRO A 70 -2.51 11.53 9.25
C PRO A 70 -3.54 10.49 9.76
N ARG A 71 -3.78 10.47 11.06
CA ARG A 71 -4.90 9.75 11.68
C ARG A 71 -6.22 10.38 11.25
N GLY A 72 -7.30 9.59 11.28
CA GLY A 72 -8.64 10.05 10.91
C GLY A 72 -8.97 9.91 9.42
N TYR A 73 -8.00 9.57 8.58
CA TYR A 73 -8.20 9.38 7.14
C TYR A 73 -8.27 7.89 6.78
N VAL A 74 -9.24 7.52 5.96
CA VAL A 74 -9.39 6.15 5.44
C VAL A 74 -8.46 5.96 4.24
N THR A 75 -7.81 4.80 4.16
CA THR A 75 -6.98 4.44 2.99
C THR A 75 -7.87 3.87 1.88
N THR A 76 -8.52 4.77 1.14
CA THR A 76 -9.39 4.47 -0.01
C THR A 76 -9.33 5.62 -1.02
N LEU A 77 -9.81 5.37 -2.24
CA LEU A 77 -10.02 6.41 -3.26
C LEU A 77 -11.43 7.00 -3.21
N SER A 78 -12.36 6.34 -2.54
CA SER A 78 -13.72 6.80 -2.33
C SER A 78 -14.27 6.13 -1.09
N ASP A 79 -14.92 6.89 -0.23
CA ASP A 79 -15.55 6.37 0.97
C ASP A 79 -17.06 6.57 0.90
N GLU A 80 -17.82 5.49 0.92
CA GLU A 80 -19.28 5.50 0.85
C GLU A 80 -19.94 6.18 2.07
N LYS A 81 -19.18 6.32 3.18
CA LYS A 81 -19.66 6.95 4.42
C LYS A 81 -19.26 8.43 4.53
N GLY A 82 -18.64 9.00 3.48
CA GLY A 82 -18.23 10.41 3.46
C GLY A 82 -17.11 10.77 4.45
N ARG A 83 -16.35 9.78 4.94
CA ARG A 83 -15.20 10.05 5.84
C ARG A 83 -14.03 10.62 5.02
N PRO A 84 -13.17 11.46 5.62
CA PRO A 84 -11.95 11.90 4.98
C PRO A 84 -11.11 10.72 4.50
N ASP A 85 -10.63 10.78 3.28
CA ASP A 85 -9.82 9.73 2.66
C ASP A 85 -8.46 10.24 2.16
N VAL A 86 -7.59 9.31 1.78
CA VAL A 86 -6.25 9.65 1.32
C VAL A 86 -6.22 10.24 -0.09
N ALA A 87 -7.28 10.02 -0.90
CA ALA A 87 -7.36 10.60 -2.24
C ALA A 87 -7.45 12.13 -2.16
N GLY A 88 -8.23 12.67 -1.20
CA GLY A 88 -8.34 14.10 -0.96
C GLY A 88 -7.01 14.74 -0.54
N LEU A 89 -6.11 13.99 0.13
CA LEU A 89 -4.80 14.51 0.55
C LEU A 89 -3.79 14.66 -0.59
N VAL A 90 -4.00 13.98 -1.71
CA VAL A 90 -3.10 13.97 -2.87
C VAL A 90 -3.79 14.47 -4.15
N ALA A 91 -4.96 15.09 -4.04
CA ALA A 91 -5.76 15.53 -5.18
C ALA A 91 -5.03 16.54 -6.08
N ASP A 92 -4.11 17.31 -5.49
CA ASP A 92 -3.27 18.30 -6.18
C ASP A 92 -2.10 17.70 -6.96
N CYS A 93 -1.90 16.37 -6.95
CA CYS A 93 -0.90 15.72 -7.80
C CYS A 93 -1.27 15.71 -9.29
N GLY A 94 -2.53 16.02 -9.62
CA GLY A 94 -3.02 16.10 -11.00
C GLY A 94 -3.27 14.75 -11.69
N GLU A 95 -2.88 13.64 -11.06
CA GLU A 95 -2.95 12.29 -11.62
C GLU A 95 -3.84 11.38 -10.78
N ARG A 96 -4.45 10.39 -11.42
CA ARG A 96 -5.22 9.38 -10.71
C ARG A 96 -4.31 8.32 -10.11
N VAL A 97 -3.98 8.47 -8.83
CA VAL A 97 -3.16 7.51 -8.09
C VAL A 97 -4.00 6.69 -7.10
N TYR A 98 -3.51 5.52 -6.70
CA TYR A 98 -4.14 4.65 -5.71
C TYR A 98 -3.12 4.16 -4.67
N PRO A 99 -3.55 3.87 -3.43
CA PRO A 99 -2.64 3.47 -2.37
C PRO A 99 -2.04 2.07 -2.62
N VAL A 100 -0.74 1.94 -2.34
CA VAL A 100 0.01 0.68 -2.31
C VAL A 100 -0.07 0.12 -0.90
N GLY A 101 -0.97 -0.81 -0.69
CA GLY A 101 -1.31 -1.30 0.63
C GLY A 101 -2.20 -0.32 1.42
N ARG A 102 -2.28 -0.55 2.73
CA ARG A 102 -3.18 0.22 3.59
C ARG A 102 -2.55 0.56 4.93
N LEU A 103 -2.97 1.69 5.50
CA LEU A 103 -2.89 2.01 6.92
C LEU A 103 -4.30 2.18 7.46
N ASP A 104 -4.56 1.71 8.68
CA ASP A 104 -5.84 1.89 9.34
C ASP A 104 -6.13 3.38 9.56
N MET A 105 -7.39 3.73 9.76
CA MET A 105 -7.81 5.11 10.00
C MET A 105 -7.14 5.72 11.26
N ASP A 106 -6.91 4.89 12.28
CA ASP A 106 -6.25 5.26 13.53
C ASP A 106 -4.71 5.14 13.49
N SER A 107 -4.13 4.81 12.33
CA SER A 107 -2.69 4.71 12.11
C SER A 107 -2.19 5.84 11.21
N GLU A 108 -0.92 6.21 11.35
CA GLU A 108 -0.30 7.33 10.63
C GLU A 108 1.03 6.94 10.00
N GLY A 109 1.59 7.83 9.19
CA GLY A 109 2.93 7.72 8.64
C GLY A 109 2.98 7.36 7.17
N LEU A 110 4.05 6.71 6.76
CA LEU A 110 4.39 6.42 5.38
C LEU A 110 3.30 5.61 4.69
N LEU A 111 2.71 6.19 3.65
CA LEU A 111 1.82 5.51 2.72
C LEU A 111 2.27 5.84 1.29
N LEU A 112 2.43 4.80 0.48
CA LEU A 112 2.76 4.94 -0.94
C LEU A 112 1.47 5.01 -1.76
N LEU A 113 1.46 5.87 -2.80
CA LEU A 113 0.41 5.89 -3.82
C LEU A 113 1.08 5.92 -5.20
N THR A 114 0.41 5.32 -6.20
CA THR A 114 0.91 5.28 -7.58
C THR A 114 -0.22 5.02 -8.57
N ASN A 115 0.02 5.27 -9.86
CA ASN A 115 -0.77 4.78 -10.99
C ASN A 115 -0.12 3.57 -11.69
N ASP A 116 1.06 3.11 -11.21
CA ASP A 116 1.79 1.95 -11.74
C ASP A 116 1.37 0.66 -11.04
N GLY A 117 0.58 -0.18 -11.73
CA GLY A 117 0.11 -1.46 -11.18
C GLY A 117 1.21 -2.50 -11.01
N ALA A 118 2.29 -2.44 -11.80
CA ALA A 118 3.41 -3.38 -11.67
C ALA A 118 4.20 -3.07 -10.39
N PHE A 119 4.52 -1.80 -10.17
CA PHE A 119 5.15 -1.31 -8.94
C PHE A 119 4.32 -1.65 -7.70
N ALA A 120 3.02 -1.34 -7.71
CA ALA A 120 2.14 -1.65 -6.60
C ALA A 120 2.10 -3.14 -6.28
N ASN A 121 2.00 -3.99 -7.31
CA ASN A 121 2.02 -5.45 -7.14
C ASN A 121 3.36 -5.94 -6.57
N ALA A 122 4.49 -5.40 -7.04
CA ALA A 122 5.82 -5.75 -6.53
C ALA A 122 5.94 -5.50 -5.03
N LEU A 123 5.36 -4.42 -4.51
CA LEU A 123 5.42 -4.09 -3.08
C LEU A 123 4.38 -4.81 -2.22
N MET A 124 3.21 -5.13 -2.78
CA MET A 124 2.11 -5.75 -2.02
C MET A 124 2.12 -7.27 -2.07
N HIS A 125 2.78 -7.89 -3.04
CA HIS A 125 2.72 -9.34 -3.21
C HIS A 125 3.44 -10.06 -2.05
N PRO A 126 2.78 -11.00 -1.37
CA PRO A 126 3.33 -11.66 -0.18
C PRO A 126 4.69 -12.33 -0.36
N LYS A 127 5.01 -12.77 -1.58
CA LYS A 127 6.31 -13.40 -1.91
C LYS A 127 7.50 -12.45 -1.78
N HIS A 128 7.30 -11.14 -1.87
CA HIS A 128 8.39 -10.17 -1.85
C HIS A 128 8.76 -9.73 -0.43
N GLU A 129 7.93 -10.05 0.56
CA GLU A 129 8.21 -9.87 2.00
C GLU A 129 8.77 -8.50 2.37
N VAL A 130 8.25 -7.45 1.73
CA VAL A 130 8.73 -6.08 1.96
C VAL A 130 8.56 -5.69 3.42
N GLU A 131 9.67 -5.46 4.11
CA GLU A 131 9.69 -5.08 5.51
C GLU A 131 8.97 -3.74 5.75
N LYS A 132 8.21 -3.67 6.83
CA LYS A 132 7.53 -2.46 7.29
C LYS A 132 7.94 -2.16 8.72
N THR A 133 8.47 -0.97 8.95
CA THR A 133 8.94 -0.55 10.28
C THR A 133 8.04 0.51 10.87
N TYR A 134 7.67 0.30 12.12
CA TYR A 134 6.74 1.17 12.85
C TYR A 134 7.37 1.68 14.14
N ASP A 135 7.11 2.93 14.49
CA ASP A 135 7.19 3.41 15.86
C ASP A 135 5.83 3.18 16.54
N VAL A 136 5.83 2.53 17.68
CA VAL A 136 4.66 2.01 18.40
C VAL A 136 4.68 2.54 19.82
N TRP A 137 3.67 3.31 20.22
CA TRP A 137 3.49 3.77 21.60
C TRP A 137 2.44 2.90 22.28
N VAL A 138 2.76 2.44 23.48
CA VAL A 138 1.88 1.55 24.24
C VAL A 138 1.70 2.04 25.68
N THR A 139 0.59 1.61 26.28
CA THR A 139 0.34 1.61 27.73
C THR A 139 0.28 0.18 28.25
N GLY A 140 0.34 -0.02 29.59
CA GLY A 140 0.40 -1.34 30.20
C GLY A 140 1.76 -2.03 30.05
N TYR A 141 2.82 -1.27 29.75
CA TYR A 141 4.16 -1.80 29.67
C TYR A 141 4.65 -2.29 31.05
N MET A 142 5.25 -3.45 31.04
CA MET A 142 6.01 -4.01 32.16
C MET A 142 7.39 -4.50 31.65
N PRO A 143 8.44 -4.52 32.49
CA PRO A 143 9.75 -5.01 32.10
C PRO A 143 9.67 -6.36 31.37
N GLY A 144 10.40 -6.49 30.27
CA GLY A 144 10.33 -7.66 29.39
C GLY A 144 9.18 -7.62 28.35
N GLY A 145 8.43 -6.52 28.24
CA GLY A 145 7.39 -6.31 27.24
C GLY A 145 7.91 -6.48 25.82
N GLU A 146 9.14 -6.03 25.54
CA GLU A 146 9.80 -6.22 24.24
C GLU A 146 9.97 -7.70 23.88
N ARG A 147 10.30 -8.56 24.85
CA ARG A 147 10.46 -10.00 24.62
C ARG A 147 9.11 -10.67 24.37
N ARG A 148 8.03 -10.22 25.06
CA ARG A 148 6.67 -10.70 24.83
C ARG A 148 6.19 -10.31 23.45
N LEU A 149 6.41 -9.05 23.04
CA LEU A 149 6.02 -8.52 21.74
C LEU A 149 6.75 -9.22 20.57
N ALA A 150 7.98 -9.68 20.80
CA ALA A 150 8.80 -10.39 19.81
C ALA A 150 8.42 -11.87 19.64
N LYS A 151 7.51 -12.43 20.47
CA LYS A 151 7.08 -13.83 20.34
C LYS A 151 6.20 -14.02 19.11
N PRO A 152 6.27 -15.20 18.46
CA PRO A 152 5.30 -15.57 17.46
C PRO A 152 3.89 -15.58 18.08
N ILE A 153 2.92 -15.06 17.36
CA ILE A 153 1.50 -15.16 17.74
C ILE A 153 0.69 -15.72 16.58
N THR A 154 -0.42 -16.35 16.89
CA THR A 154 -1.36 -16.83 15.88
C THR A 154 -2.50 -15.81 15.72
N LEU A 155 -2.68 -15.32 14.50
CA LEU A 155 -3.75 -14.41 14.11
C LEU A 155 -4.60 -15.08 13.03
N ASP A 156 -5.89 -15.30 13.32
CA ASP A 156 -6.84 -15.91 12.38
C ASP A 156 -6.36 -17.26 11.83
N GLY A 157 -5.82 -18.14 12.71
CA GLY A 157 -5.30 -19.45 12.33
C GLY A 157 -3.92 -19.46 11.68
N TYR A 158 -3.29 -18.31 11.53
CA TYR A 158 -1.95 -18.17 10.95
C TYR A 158 -0.95 -17.66 11.98
N THR A 159 0.15 -18.40 12.15
CA THR A 159 1.25 -17.96 13.01
C THR A 159 2.15 -16.98 12.25
N ILE A 160 2.19 -15.73 12.72
CA ILE A 160 3.02 -14.68 12.12
C ILE A 160 4.50 -14.94 12.39
N ARG A 161 5.35 -14.45 11.49
CA ARG A 161 6.79 -14.46 11.72
C ARG A 161 7.14 -13.55 12.90
N PRO A 162 8.13 -13.93 13.73
CA PRO A 162 8.61 -13.07 14.82
C PRO A 162 9.06 -11.71 14.28
N PRO A 163 8.53 -10.60 14.83
CA PRO A 163 8.98 -9.27 14.44
C PRO A 163 10.36 -8.95 15.03
N LYS A 164 11.09 -8.02 14.41
CA LYS A 164 12.23 -7.36 15.05
C LYS A 164 11.68 -6.28 15.99
N VAL A 165 12.00 -6.35 17.27
CA VAL A 165 11.49 -5.39 18.28
C VAL A 165 12.66 -4.73 18.99
N LYS A 166 12.65 -3.39 19.06
CA LYS A 166 13.59 -2.58 19.83
C LYS A 166 12.83 -1.64 20.76
N LEU A 167 13.08 -1.73 22.06
CA LEU A 167 12.61 -0.73 23.03
C LEU A 167 13.38 0.58 22.79
N LEU A 168 12.67 1.69 22.57
CA LEU A 168 13.26 3.01 22.37
C LEU A 168 13.19 3.85 23.64
N LYS A 169 12.08 3.78 24.38
CA LYS A 169 11.86 4.49 25.64
C LYS A 169 10.87 3.71 26.48
N ALA A 170 11.06 3.72 27.81
CA ALA A 170 10.05 3.29 28.78
C ALA A 170 9.96 4.32 29.90
N GLU A 171 8.74 4.57 30.38
CA GLU A 171 8.44 5.53 31.44
C GLU A 171 7.17 5.07 32.17
N GLY A 172 7.35 4.55 33.39
CA GLY A 172 6.28 3.90 34.12
C GLY A 172 5.64 2.75 33.30
N GLN A 173 4.33 2.80 33.15
CA GLN A 173 3.57 1.84 32.33
C GLN A 173 3.46 2.22 30.86
N SER A 174 4.19 3.24 30.39
CA SER A 174 4.21 3.65 28.99
C SER A 174 5.55 3.26 28.37
N ALA A 175 5.51 2.84 27.10
CA ALA A 175 6.72 2.57 26.34
C ALA A 175 6.57 2.95 24.87
N LYS A 176 7.71 3.16 24.22
CA LYS A 176 7.83 3.33 22.77
C LYS A 176 8.75 2.25 22.23
N PHE A 177 8.25 1.50 21.25
CA PHE A 177 9.00 0.49 20.52
C PHE A 177 9.23 0.88 19.08
N ARG A 178 10.28 0.32 18.48
CA ARG A 178 10.40 0.17 17.03
C ARG A 178 10.17 -1.28 16.68
N VAL A 179 9.20 -1.52 15.80
CA VAL A 179 8.77 -2.86 15.42
C VAL A 179 8.86 -3.00 13.91
N THR A 180 9.61 -4.00 13.43
CA THR A 180 9.68 -4.34 12.00
C THR A 180 9.02 -5.68 11.76
N ILE A 181 8.10 -5.71 10.78
CA ILE A 181 7.35 -6.89 10.36
C ILE A 181 7.56 -7.14 8.86
N HIS A 182 7.45 -8.40 8.43
CA HIS A 182 7.62 -8.83 7.03
C HIS A 182 6.29 -9.00 6.28
N GLU A 183 5.18 -8.91 6.99
CA GLU A 183 3.82 -9.09 6.48
C GLU A 183 2.91 -7.98 7.00
N GLY A 184 1.73 -7.81 6.41
CA GLY A 184 0.80 -6.73 6.80
C GLY A 184 -0.62 -7.25 6.97
N ARG A 185 -0.87 -8.11 7.98
CA ARG A 185 -2.21 -8.60 8.29
C ARG A 185 -3.07 -7.52 8.95
N ASN A 186 -4.37 -7.70 8.90
CA ASN A 186 -5.32 -6.75 9.51
C ASN A 186 -4.94 -6.45 10.96
N ARG A 187 -4.66 -5.17 11.25
CA ARG A 187 -4.29 -4.63 12.57
C ARG A 187 -3.19 -5.41 13.29
N GLN A 188 -2.26 -6.02 12.54
CA GLN A 188 -1.28 -6.98 13.06
C GLN A 188 -0.49 -6.42 14.25
N VAL A 189 0.14 -5.26 14.14
CA VAL A 189 0.99 -4.70 15.22
C VAL A 189 0.16 -4.40 16.48
N ARG A 190 -1.09 -3.92 16.35
CA ARG A 190 -1.98 -3.68 17.48
C ARG A 190 -2.34 -4.99 18.18
N ARG A 191 -2.74 -6.01 17.42
CA ARG A 191 -3.05 -7.34 17.94
C ARG A 191 -1.85 -8.01 18.61
N MET A 192 -0.64 -7.76 18.11
CA MET A 192 0.60 -8.21 18.77
C MET A 192 0.81 -7.50 20.11
N CYS A 193 0.55 -6.19 20.20
CA CYS A 193 0.60 -5.46 21.47
C CYS A 193 -0.41 -6.04 22.47
N ASP A 194 -1.65 -6.26 22.06
CA ASP A 194 -2.70 -6.82 22.90
C ASP A 194 -2.32 -8.21 23.41
N ALA A 195 -1.79 -9.08 22.55
CA ALA A 195 -1.28 -10.42 22.93
C ALA A 195 -0.09 -10.38 23.89
N ALA A 196 0.70 -9.28 23.85
CA ALA A 196 1.80 -9.06 24.78
C ALA A 196 1.37 -8.39 26.11
N GLY A 197 0.05 -8.17 26.30
CA GLY A 197 -0.54 -7.53 27.48
C GLY A 197 -0.37 -6.00 27.52
N MET A 198 -0.22 -5.38 26.35
CA MET A 198 -0.04 -3.93 26.20
C MET A 198 -1.09 -3.37 25.25
N HIS A 199 -1.50 -2.12 25.45
CA HIS A 199 -2.42 -1.43 24.54
C HIS A 199 -1.70 -0.43 23.64
N CYS A 200 -1.84 -0.58 22.32
CA CYS A 200 -1.23 0.33 21.34
C CYS A 200 -2.05 1.63 21.21
N THR A 201 -1.52 2.74 21.73
CA THR A 201 -2.17 4.07 21.73
C THR A 201 -1.87 4.86 20.45
N ARG A 202 -0.67 4.66 19.85
CA ARG A 202 -0.26 5.32 18.60
C ARG A 202 0.60 4.37 17.76
N LEU A 203 0.35 4.35 16.45
CA LEU A 203 1.08 3.53 15.49
C LEU A 203 1.46 4.39 14.29
N ARG A 204 2.78 4.53 14.04
CA ARG A 204 3.32 5.32 12.94
C ARG A 204 4.25 4.47 12.09
N ARG A 205 3.91 4.24 10.81
CA ARG A 205 4.82 3.61 9.87
C ARG A 205 5.89 4.61 9.46
N ILE A 206 7.15 4.29 9.72
CA ILE A 206 8.31 5.16 9.46
C ILE A 206 9.16 4.69 8.30
N GLN A 207 9.00 3.42 7.86
CA GLN A 207 9.77 2.85 6.76
C GLN A 207 8.99 1.71 6.09
N GLU A 208 9.17 1.57 4.78
CA GLU A 208 8.70 0.44 3.97
C GLU A 208 9.79 0.09 2.96
N GLY A 209 10.33 -1.14 3.02
CA GLY A 209 11.52 -1.54 2.27
C GLY A 209 12.70 -0.60 2.58
N SER A 210 13.33 -0.09 1.54
CA SER A 210 14.42 0.88 1.64
C SER A 210 13.96 2.32 1.93
N LEU A 211 12.66 2.63 1.69
CA LEU A 211 12.13 3.98 1.78
C LEU A 211 11.81 4.39 3.22
N ARG A 212 12.32 5.55 3.63
CA ARG A 212 12.04 6.15 4.93
C ARG A 212 11.14 7.36 4.81
N LEU A 213 10.28 7.56 5.80
CA LEU A 213 9.39 8.71 5.89
C LEU A 213 10.14 10.05 5.96
N GLY A 214 11.30 10.07 6.68
CA GLY A 214 12.08 11.27 6.89
C GLY A 214 11.30 12.34 7.65
N ASP A 215 11.58 13.60 7.30
CA ASP A 215 11.01 14.80 7.93
C ASP A 215 9.77 15.32 7.21
N LEU A 216 9.16 14.52 6.32
CA LEU A 216 7.93 14.91 5.62
C LEU A 216 6.83 15.24 6.64
N PRO A 217 6.26 16.46 6.65
CA PRO A 217 5.25 16.87 7.62
C PRO A 217 3.98 16.02 7.52
N LEU A 218 3.24 15.89 8.61
CA LEU A 218 1.98 15.15 8.67
C LEU A 218 0.95 15.75 7.70
N GLY A 219 0.28 14.90 6.92
CA GLY A 219 -0.68 15.30 5.88
C GLY A 219 -0.05 15.82 4.59
N LYS A 220 1.28 15.91 4.51
CA LYS A 220 1.99 16.31 3.29
C LYS A 220 2.46 15.08 2.51
N TRP A 221 2.64 15.30 1.21
CA TRP A 221 3.14 14.30 0.28
C TRP A 221 4.26 14.87 -0.60
N ARG A 222 5.04 14.02 -1.21
CA ARG A 222 6.02 14.34 -2.24
C ARG A 222 6.14 13.22 -3.27
N TYR A 223 6.66 13.55 -4.42
CA TYR A 223 7.08 12.51 -5.37
C TYR A 223 8.29 11.74 -4.84
N LEU A 224 8.39 10.47 -5.24
CA LEU A 224 9.60 9.67 -5.07
C LEU A 224 10.63 10.07 -6.13
N THR A 225 11.91 10.00 -5.76
CA THR A 225 13.01 10.06 -6.72
C THR A 225 13.14 8.72 -7.47
N GLU A 226 13.77 8.73 -8.64
CA GLU A 226 14.05 7.50 -9.40
C GLU A 226 14.85 6.48 -8.58
N ALA A 227 15.81 6.94 -7.78
CA ALA A 227 16.61 6.09 -6.89
C ALA A 227 15.74 5.43 -5.80
N GLU A 228 14.76 6.14 -5.23
CA GLU A 228 13.82 5.58 -4.25
C GLU A 228 12.91 4.53 -4.89
N VAL A 229 12.40 4.80 -6.10
CA VAL A 229 11.58 3.83 -6.84
C VAL A 229 12.40 2.57 -7.16
N ALA A 230 13.59 2.73 -7.70
CA ALA A 230 14.49 1.60 -7.99
C ALA A 230 14.83 0.79 -6.73
N GLY A 231 15.14 1.46 -5.62
CA GLY A 231 15.46 0.81 -4.34
C GLY A 231 14.30 0.01 -3.72
N LEU A 232 13.05 0.39 -4.02
CA LEU A 232 11.87 -0.34 -3.57
C LEU A 232 11.57 -1.60 -4.40
N VAL A 233 11.92 -1.60 -5.69
CA VAL A 233 11.65 -2.72 -6.61
C VAL A 233 12.79 -3.75 -6.61
N GLN A 234 14.00 -3.35 -6.20
CA GLN A 234 15.11 -4.29 -6.03
C GLN A 234 14.81 -5.24 -4.88
N THR A 235 14.43 -6.47 -5.21
CA THR A 235 14.17 -7.56 -4.26
C THR A 235 15.42 -7.80 -3.40
N PRO A 236 15.32 -7.90 -2.06
CA PRO A 236 16.42 -8.43 -1.26
C PRO A 236 16.53 -9.94 -1.53
N GLY A 237 17.43 -10.36 -2.44
CA GLY A 237 17.54 -11.77 -2.82
C GLY A 237 18.73 -12.13 -3.69
N THR A 238 19.61 -11.19 -4.04
CA THR A 238 20.87 -11.49 -4.74
C THR A 238 22.02 -10.69 -4.15
N SER A 239 22.28 -10.88 -2.86
CA SER A 239 23.64 -10.69 -2.34
C SER A 239 24.43 -11.90 -2.83
N GLY A 240 25.04 -11.78 -3.99
CA GLY A 240 25.99 -12.74 -4.48
C GLY A 240 27.08 -12.94 -3.45
N THR A 241 27.23 -14.17 -2.99
CA THR A 241 28.44 -14.68 -2.39
C THR A 241 29.54 -14.55 -3.45
N ILE A 242 30.55 -13.77 -3.15
CA ILE A 242 31.89 -13.93 -3.67
C ILE A 242 32.72 -14.51 -2.56
#